data_eb26c8b2c82277bbe623c7ad76cb85e5
#
_entry.id   eb26c8b2c82277bbe623c7ad76cb85e5
#
_cell.length_a   1.000
_cell.length_b   1.000
_cell.length_c   1.000
_cell.angle_alpha   90.00
_cell.angle_beta   90.00
_cell.angle_gamma   90.00
#
_symmetry.space_group_name_H-M   'P 1'
#
loop_
_entity.id
_entity.type
_entity.pdbx_description
1 polymer ?
#
loop_
_entity_poly.entity_id
_entity_poly.type
_entity_poly.pdbx_seq_one_letter_code
_entity_poly.pdbx_strand_id
1 'polypeptide(L)'
;IQSRIAMNQMSLCVVYGPHRSGKSYVASQLVRRHKALYLAGRMANEAIHVADMNRALEARFVPTDEQDKFEPITNLQEAFEGLFESSVKTPQTVVIDDYPSLVEAVPQFPIHLRDLLDTYKETSQLNIILMANGLEQLDGRIIGDRSLIGPYVSEYFEVKPFSLVDMKSLGLHYAKDDLRTVFAVTGGLPAYVQYFDNGESIDTNIINLFFSVSGALFEETQHILHRDMKNITGANAILSGLATLERPYYVELLQASQIKSGTFTSRLNDLMAM
;
A
#
# COMPACT_ATOMS: atom_id res chain seq x y z
N ILE A 1 7.13 -5.87 13.20
CA ILE A 1 5.73 -5.61 13.60
C ILE A 1 5.32 -6.55 14.74
N GLN A 2 5.41 -7.87 14.60
CA GLN A 2 4.98 -8.82 15.65
C GLN A 2 5.69 -8.60 16.99
N SER A 3 6.99 -8.30 16.99
CA SER A 3 7.74 -7.98 18.22
C SER A 3 7.23 -6.70 18.89
N ARG A 4 6.82 -5.69 18.11
CA ARG A 4 6.24 -4.46 18.66
C ARG A 4 4.87 -4.70 19.31
N ILE A 5 3.99 -5.43 18.64
CA ILE A 5 2.69 -5.80 19.21
C ILE A 5 2.82 -6.56 20.53
N ALA A 6 3.86 -7.40 20.67
CA ALA A 6 4.10 -8.17 21.87
C ALA A 6 4.65 -7.35 23.06
N MET A 7 5.04 -6.09 22.86
CA MET A 7 5.58 -5.25 23.94
C MET A 7 4.52 -4.67 24.89
N ASN A 8 3.23 -4.80 24.56
CA ASN A 8 2.11 -4.23 25.33
C ASN A 8 2.31 -2.73 25.66
N GLN A 9 2.84 -1.99 24.69
CA GLN A 9 3.04 -0.56 24.76
C GLN A 9 2.47 0.07 23.49
N MET A 10 2.06 1.34 23.58
CA MET A 10 1.60 2.07 22.41
C MET A 10 2.70 2.10 21.34
N SER A 11 2.33 1.80 20.11
CA SER A 11 3.24 1.91 18.98
C SER A 11 2.52 2.41 17.73
N LEU A 12 3.19 3.27 16.97
CA LEU A 12 2.80 3.68 15.63
C LEU A 12 3.85 3.17 14.66
N CYS A 13 3.49 2.20 13.84
CA CYS A 13 4.37 1.62 12.83
C CYS A 13 3.91 2.01 11.43
N VAL A 14 4.87 2.27 10.55
CA VAL A 14 4.62 2.58 9.15
C VAL A 14 5.11 1.43 8.27
N VAL A 15 4.22 0.90 7.44
CA VAL A 15 4.54 -0.14 6.44
C VAL A 15 4.40 0.47 5.05
N TYR A 16 5.46 0.50 4.30
CA TYR A 16 5.46 1.09 2.98
C TYR A 16 6.16 0.18 1.95
N GLY A 17 5.98 0.46 0.69
CA GLY A 17 6.60 -0.28 -0.41
C GLY A 17 5.79 -0.13 -1.69
N PRO A 18 6.31 -0.55 -2.83
CA PRO A 18 5.63 -0.38 -4.10
C PRO A 18 4.25 -1.04 -4.10
N HIS A 19 3.39 -0.54 -4.98
CA HIS A 19 2.10 -1.17 -5.18
C HIS A 19 2.30 -2.65 -5.57
N ARG A 20 1.39 -3.52 -5.16
CA ARG A 20 1.47 -4.98 -5.43
C ARG A 20 2.64 -5.73 -4.77
N SER A 21 3.40 -5.09 -3.86
CA SER A 21 4.47 -5.75 -3.09
C SER A 21 3.98 -6.71 -2.00
N GLY A 22 2.67 -6.79 -1.77
CA GLY A 22 2.10 -7.69 -0.76
C GLY A 22 1.74 -7.03 0.58
N LYS A 23 1.71 -5.68 0.68
CA LYS A 23 1.31 -4.97 1.92
C LYS A 23 -0.05 -5.42 2.44
N SER A 24 -1.07 -5.50 1.59
CA SER A 24 -2.41 -5.95 1.99
C SER A 24 -2.42 -7.42 2.44
N TYR A 25 -1.50 -8.26 1.95
CA TYR A 25 -1.30 -9.60 2.50
C TYR A 25 -0.75 -9.53 3.92
N VAL A 26 0.22 -8.66 4.19
CA VAL A 26 0.73 -8.40 5.56
C VAL A 26 -0.42 -7.93 6.46
N ALA A 27 -1.25 -6.98 6.00
CA ALA A 27 -2.45 -6.54 6.72
C ALA A 27 -3.37 -7.71 7.06
N SER A 28 -3.68 -8.56 6.08
CA SER A 28 -4.54 -9.74 6.29
C SER A 28 -3.98 -10.71 7.34
N GLN A 29 -2.65 -10.90 7.38
CA GLN A 29 -1.99 -11.73 8.40
C GLN A 29 -2.08 -11.11 9.81
N LEU A 30 -1.98 -9.78 9.91
CA LEU A 30 -2.15 -9.07 11.18
C LEU A 30 -3.58 -9.18 11.69
N VAL A 31 -4.57 -9.00 10.81
CA VAL A 31 -5.99 -9.20 11.15
C VAL A 31 -6.24 -10.62 11.67
N ARG A 32 -5.72 -11.64 10.98
CA ARG A 32 -5.92 -13.05 11.35
C ARG A 32 -5.22 -13.44 12.66
N ARG A 33 -3.96 -13.01 12.84
CA ARG A 33 -3.12 -13.45 13.97
C ARG A 33 -3.30 -12.63 15.23
N HIS A 34 -3.53 -11.33 15.08
CA HIS A 34 -3.63 -10.39 16.20
C HIS A 34 -5.04 -9.82 16.37
N LYS A 35 -6.01 -10.35 15.62
CA LYS A 35 -7.38 -9.82 15.59
C LYS A 35 -7.39 -8.30 15.37
N ALA A 36 -6.48 -7.80 14.53
CA ALA A 36 -6.36 -6.37 14.26
C ALA A 36 -7.64 -5.82 13.61
N LEU A 37 -8.10 -4.64 14.01
CA LEU A 37 -9.10 -3.89 13.24
C LEU A 37 -8.48 -3.46 11.92
N TYR A 38 -9.27 -3.49 10.86
CA TYR A 38 -8.81 -3.09 9.52
C TYR A 38 -9.69 -1.96 8.99
N LEU A 39 -9.05 -0.86 8.65
CA LEU A 39 -9.66 0.28 7.96
C LEU A 39 -8.95 0.49 6.62
N ALA A 40 -9.72 0.43 5.53
CA ALA A 40 -9.22 0.79 4.21
C ALA A 40 -9.34 2.29 3.99
N GLY A 41 -8.24 3.00 3.83
CA GLY A 41 -8.22 4.36 3.35
C GLY A 41 -8.69 4.41 1.89
N ARG A 42 -9.60 5.33 1.58
CA ARG A 42 -10.15 5.53 0.24
C ARG A 42 -10.40 7.00 0.00
N MET A 43 -10.37 7.42 -1.26
CA MET A 43 -10.84 8.74 -1.68
C MET A 43 -12.38 8.80 -1.61
N ALA A 44 -12.91 8.81 -0.39
CA ALA A 44 -14.35 8.80 -0.12
C ALA A 44 -14.66 9.67 1.10
N ASN A 45 -15.90 10.12 1.24
CA ASN A 45 -16.29 10.90 2.41
C ASN A 45 -16.16 10.09 3.73
N GLU A 46 -16.05 10.78 4.84
CA GLU A 46 -15.86 10.18 6.16
C GLU A 46 -16.95 9.15 6.51
N ALA A 47 -18.20 9.38 6.08
CA ALA A 47 -19.32 8.48 6.38
C ALA A 47 -19.09 7.05 5.86
N ILE A 48 -18.36 6.87 4.75
CA ILE A 48 -18.00 5.54 4.24
C ILE A 48 -16.99 4.86 5.16
N HIS A 49 -15.97 5.59 5.62
CA HIS A 49 -14.99 5.08 6.57
C HIS A 49 -15.62 4.73 7.92
N VAL A 50 -16.55 5.56 8.39
CA VAL A 50 -17.35 5.31 9.60
C VAL A 50 -18.19 4.05 9.46
N ALA A 51 -18.85 3.85 8.31
CA ALA A 51 -19.64 2.64 8.06
C ALA A 51 -18.75 1.37 8.01
N ASP A 52 -17.55 1.46 7.43
CA ASP A 52 -16.58 0.36 7.42
C ASP A 52 -16.08 0.04 8.85
N MET A 53 -15.79 1.07 9.65
CA MET A 53 -15.35 0.91 11.03
C MET A 53 -16.49 0.34 11.91
N ASN A 54 -17.72 0.81 11.76
CA ASN A 54 -18.88 0.25 12.46
C ASN A 54 -19.02 -1.25 12.20
N ARG A 55 -18.94 -1.67 10.94
CA ARG A 55 -19.00 -3.12 10.60
C ARG A 55 -17.88 -3.91 11.27
N ALA A 56 -16.66 -3.35 11.32
CA ALA A 56 -15.53 -4.02 11.94
C ALA A 56 -15.64 -4.09 13.47
N LEU A 57 -16.19 -3.07 14.10
CA LEU A 57 -16.45 -3.02 15.55
C LEU A 57 -17.62 -3.93 15.95
N GLU A 58 -18.73 -3.88 15.22
CA GLU A 58 -19.89 -4.73 15.45
C GLU A 58 -19.55 -6.22 15.35
N ALA A 59 -18.73 -6.61 14.37
CA ALA A 59 -18.26 -7.99 14.22
C ALA A 59 -17.43 -8.52 15.41
N ARG A 60 -16.99 -7.62 16.30
CA ARG A 60 -16.23 -7.94 17.52
C ARG A 60 -17.02 -7.74 18.80
N PHE A 61 -18.17 -7.09 18.68
CA PHE A 61 -19.02 -6.84 19.82
C PHE A 61 -19.52 -8.17 20.40
N VAL A 62 -19.26 -8.37 21.68
CA VAL A 62 -19.74 -9.51 22.43
C VAL A 62 -20.65 -8.95 23.54
N PRO A 63 -21.98 -9.16 23.48
CA PRO A 63 -22.87 -8.72 24.54
C PRO A 63 -22.49 -9.34 25.88
N THR A 64 -22.50 -8.55 26.94
CA THR A 64 -22.28 -9.03 28.30
C THR A 64 -23.59 -9.43 28.97
N ASP A 65 -24.71 -8.91 28.48
CA ASP A 65 -26.08 -9.28 28.90
C ASP A 65 -27.07 -9.17 27.72
N GLU A 66 -28.35 -9.54 27.95
CA GLU A 66 -29.39 -9.52 26.90
C GLU A 66 -29.80 -8.09 26.46
N GLN A 67 -29.43 -7.06 27.22
CA GLN A 67 -29.75 -5.66 26.92
C GLN A 67 -28.61 -4.94 26.21
N ASP A 68 -27.42 -5.51 26.23
CA ASP A 68 -26.24 -4.96 25.59
C ASP A 68 -26.39 -4.95 24.06
N LYS A 69 -26.28 -3.77 23.47
CA LYS A 69 -26.34 -3.58 22.03
C LYS A 69 -25.12 -2.81 21.58
N PHE A 70 -24.67 -3.14 20.38
CA PHE A 70 -23.63 -2.36 19.73
C PHE A 70 -24.19 -0.94 19.45
N GLU A 71 -23.48 0.07 19.93
CA GLU A 71 -23.78 1.47 19.64
C GLU A 71 -22.86 1.93 18.51
N PRO A 72 -23.41 2.28 17.32
CA PRO A 72 -22.62 2.72 16.20
C PRO A 72 -21.93 4.06 16.49
N ILE A 73 -20.66 4.18 16.11
CA ILE A 73 -19.92 5.45 16.11
C ILE A 73 -20.45 6.38 15.02
N THR A 74 -20.29 7.69 15.21
CA THR A 74 -20.77 8.73 14.29
C THR A 74 -19.66 9.36 13.45
N ASN A 75 -18.40 9.27 13.89
CA ASN A 75 -17.22 9.81 13.22
C ASN A 75 -15.97 8.98 13.56
N LEU A 76 -14.89 9.20 12.82
CA LEU A 76 -13.62 8.48 13.04
C LEU A 76 -12.94 8.87 14.35
N GLN A 77 -13.11 10.10 14.82
CA GLN A 77 -12.54 10.53 16.08
C GLN A 77 -13.07 9.67 17.23
N GLU A 78 -14.40 9.52 17.33
CA GLU A 78 -15.08 8.68 18.32
C GLU A 78 -14.59 7.23 18.28
N ALA A 79 -14.40 6.69 17.06
CA ALA A 79 -13.86 5.34 16.89
C ALA A 79 -12.46 5.18 17.51
N PHE A 80 -11.57 6.15 17.25
CA PHE A 80 -10.20 6.07 17.73
C PHE A 80 -10.11 6.40 19.22
N GLU A 81 -10.94 7.31 19.76
CA GLU A 81 -11.09 7.56 21.20
C GLU A 81 -11.41 6.25 21.92
N GLY A 82 -12.46 5.53 21.47
CA GLY A 82 -12.83 4.25 22.04
C GLY A 82 -11.74 3.16 21.94
N LEU A 83 -10.98 3.15 20.84
CA LEU A 83 -9.84 2.25 20.68
C LEU A 83 -8.71 2.57 21.69
N PHE A 84 -8.37 3.84 21.85
CA PHE A 84 -7.36 4.26 22.82
C PHE A 84 -7.80 3.94 24.25
N GLU A 85 -9.03 4.26 24.63
CA GLU A 85 -9.58 3.97 25.95
C GLU A 85 -9.60 2.47 26.26
N SER A 86 -10.10 1.66 25.33
CA SER A 86 -10.13 0.20 25.51
C SER A 86 -8.74 -0.42 25.59
N SER A 87 -7.78 0.19 24.89
CA SER A 87 -6.39 -0.29 24.85
C SER A 87 -5.62 -0.09 26.15
N VAL A 88 -6.09 0.80 27.04
CA VAL A 88 -5.50 0.98 28.38
C VAL A 88 -5.59 -0.32 29.19
N LYS A 89 -6.68 -1.09 29.02
CA LYS A 89 -6.93 -2.36 29.75
C LYS A 89 -6.48 -3.58 28.96
N THR A 90 -6.66 -3.55 27.64
CA THR A 90 -6.44 -4.73 26.79
C THR A 90 -5.74 -4.30 25.51
N PRO A 91 -4.57 -4.88 25.16
CA PRO A 91 -3.87 -4.52 23.93
C PRO A 91 -4.77 -4.60 22.70
N GLN A 92 -4.75 -3.55 21.90
CA GLN A 92 -5.51 -3.45 20.66
C GLN A 92 -4.56 -3.26 19.49
N THR A 93 -4.98 -3.67 18.31
CA THR A 93 -4.24 -3.42 17.06
C THR A 93 -5.20 -2.93 15.99
N VAL A 94 -4.83 -1.85 15.31
CA VAL A 94 -5.54 -1.32 14.14
C VAL A 94 -4.58 -1.17 12.97
N VAL A 95 -5.03 -1.58 11.79
CA VAL A 95 -4.33 -1.41 10.52
C VAL A 95 -5.12 -0.42 9.68
N ILE A 96 -4.47 0.64 9.24
CA ILE A 96 -5.01 1.60 8.27
C ILE A 96 -4.27 1.38 6.96
N ASP A 97 -4.91 0.69 6.02
CA ASP A 97 -4.36 0.46 4.68
C ASP A 97 -4.64 1.69 3.80
N ASP A 98 -3.67 2.08 2.99
CA ASP A 98 -3.69 3.32 2.21
C ASP A 98 -4.00 4.58 3.04
N TYR A 99 -3.25 4.79 4.11
CA TYR A 99 -3.35 5.96 4.98
C TYR A 99 -3.30 7.31 4.22
N PRO A 100 -2.48 7.49 3.18
CA PRO A 100 -2.48 8.73 2.40
C PRO A 100 -3.84 9.09 1.81
N SER A 101 -4.58 8.12 1.27
CA SER A 101 -5.95 8.34 0.74
C SER A 101 -6.94 8.70 1.85
N LEU A 102 -6.81 8.10 3.04
CA LEU A 102 -7.64 8.49 4.18
C LEU A 102 -7.41 9.95 4.59
N VAL A 103 -6.14 10.38 4.69
CA VAL A 103 -5.78 11.75 5.08
C VAL A 103 -6.25 12.78 4.05
N GLU A 104 -6.20 12.45 2.77
CA GLU A 104 -6.69 13.31 1.71
C GLU A 104 -8.22 13.46 1.76
N ALA A 105 -8.92 12.38 2.08
CA ALA A 105 -10.39 12.38 2.20
C ALA A 105 -10.88 12.98 3.52
N VAL A 106 -10.12 12.84 4.61
CA VAL A 106 -10.46 13.31 5.97
C VAL A 106 -9.26 14.07 6.55
N PRO A 107 -9.01 15.33 6.12
CA PRO A 107 -7.80 16.08 6.48
C PRO A 107 -7.64 16.37 7.98
N GLN A 108 -8.72 16.37 8.76
CA GLN A 108 -8.70 16.53 10.21
C GLN A 108 -8.24 15.27 10.97
N PHE A 109 -8.29 14.10 10.35
CA PHE A 109 -7.96 12.83 11.00
C PHE A 109 -6.54 12.81 11.62
N PRO A 110 -5.46 13.27 10.94
CA PRO A 110 -4.12 13.33 11.54
C PRO A 110 -4.03 14.23 12.78
N ILE A 111 -4.85 15.30 12.84
CA ILE A 111 -4.88 16.21 13.97
C ILE A 111 -5.47 15.49 15.19
N HIS A 112 -6.63 14.87 15.01
CA HIS A 112 -7.28 14.09 16.08
C HIS A 112 -6.39 12.92 16.53
N LEU A 113 -5.79 12.21 15.57
CA LEU A 113 -4.88 11.10 15.89
C LEU A 113 -3.68 11.58 16.74
N ARG A 114 -3.06 12.72 16.40
CA ARG A 114 -1.98 13.31 17.19
C ARG A 114 -2.42 13.61 18.63
N ASP A 115 -3.58 14.24 18.79
CA ASP A 115 -4.08 14.63 20.12
C ASP A 115 -4.36 13.38 21.00
N LEU A 116 -4.83 12.30 20.40
CA LEU A 116 -5.00 11.02 21.07
C LEU A 116 -3.66 10.34 21.40
N LEU A 117 -2.69 10.38 20.49
CA LEU A 117 -1.35 9.88 20.73
C LEU A 117 -0.68 10.59 21.91
N ASP A 118 -0.83 11.91 22.00
CA ASP A 118 -0.32 12.69 23.14
C ASP A 118 -1.04 12.33 24.45
N THR A 119 -2.35 12.25 24.42
CA THR A 119 -3.18 12.01 25.62
C THR A 119 -2.91 10.64 26.23
N TYR A 120 -2.75 9.62 25.39
CA TYR A 120 -2.65 8.21 25.82
C TYR A 120 -1.24 7.64 25.78
N LYS A 121 -0.23 8.48 25.55
CA LYS A 121 1.18 8.07 25.35
C LYS A 121 1.71 7.09 26.38
N GLU A 122 1.41 7.30 27.66
CA GLU A 122 1.96 6.51 28.77
C GLU A 122 1.01 5.38 29.23
N THR A 123 -0.22 5.36 28.76
CA THR A 123 -1.25 4.46 29.29
C THR A 123 -1.78 3.45 28.28
N SER A 124 -1.78 3.81 27.00
CA SER A 124 -2.34 2.98 25.93
C SER A 124 -1.41 1.82 25.54
N GLN A 125 -2.01 0.72 25.15
CA GLN A 125 -1.37 -0.44 24.53
C GLN A 125 -1.87 -0.61 23.07
N LEU A 126 -2.26 0.49 22.42
CA LEU A 126 -2.75 0.48 21.04
C LEU A 126 -1.58 0.41 20.06
N ASN A 127 -1.60 -0.58 19.20
CA ASN A 127 -0.68 -0.69 18.07
C ASN A 127 -1.37 -0.20 16.81
N ILE A 128 -0.87 0.89 16.25
CA ILE A 128 -1.37 1.49 15.02
C ILE A 128 -0.40 1.18 13.90
N ILE A 129 -0.89 0.62 12.81
CA ILE A 129 -0.10 0.26 11.64
C ILE A 129 -0.65 1.02 10.45
N LEU A 130 0.11 1.98 9.95
CA LEU A 130 -0.21 2.80 8.79
C LEU A 130 0.47 2.22 7.56
N MET A 131 -0.27 2.04 6.45
CA MET A 131 0.29 1.52 5.21
C MET A 131 0.21 2.56 4.09
N ALA A 132 1.27 2.58 3.24
CA ALA A 132 1.37 3.46 2.08
C ALA A 132 2.10 2.80 0.92
N ASN A 133 1.91 3.31 -0.32
CA ASN A 133 2.51 2.73 -1.51
C ASN A 133 3.95 3.19 -1.80
N GLY A 134 4.45 4.23 -1.10
CA GLY A 134 5.80 4.71 -1.25
C GLY A 134 6.14 5.75 -0.19
N LEU A 135 7.42 6.05 -0.02
CA LEU A 135 7.88 7.08 0.93
C LEU A 135 7.43 8.48 0.51
N GLU A 136 7.39 8.76 -0.79
CA GLU A 136 6.95 10.04 -1.35
C GLU A 136 5.49 10.36 -1.00
N GLN A 137 4.63 9.36 -0.85
CA GLN A 137 3.25 9.55 -0.39
C GLN A 137 3.15 9.90 1.09
N LEU A 138 4.21 9.64 1.84
CA LEU A 138 4.31 9.92 3.27
C LEU A 138 4.92 11.28 3.55
N ASP A 139 5.52 11.93 2.54
CA ASP A 139 6.14 13.24 2.69
C ASP A 139 5.09 14.31 3.09
N GLY A 140 5.43 15.08 4.12
CA GLY A 140 4.52 16.06 4.73
C GLY A 140 3.32 15.48 5.50
N ARG A 141 3.02 14.18 5.36
CA ARG A 141 1.93 13.48 6.06
C ARG A 141 2.43 12.71 7.28
N ILE A 142 3.50 11.93 7.11
CA ILE A 142 4.16 11.16 8.18
C ILE A 142 5.63 11.54 8.28
N ILE A 143 6.31 11.75 7.16
CA ILE A 143 7.74 12.10 7.10
C ILE A 143 7.87 13.61 6.89
N GLY A 144 8.96 14.19 7.43
CA GLY A 144 9.29 15.61 7.30
C GLY A 144 8.83 16.47 8.47
N ASP A 145 9.38 17.68 8.53
CA ASP A 145 9.25 18.64 9.66
C ASP A 145 7.80 19.13 9.90
N ARG A 146 6.93 18.97 8.93
CA ARG A 146 5.52 19.37 9.00
C ARG A 146 4.57 18.23 9.38
N SER A 147 5.08 17.03 9.58
CA SER A 147 4.25 15.89 9.95
C SER A 147 3.73 16.03 11.37
N LEU A 148 2.42 15.89 11.53
CA LEU A 148 1.74 15.91 12.83
C LEU A 148 1.99 14.63 13.63
N ILE A 149 2.10 13.49 12.96
CA ILE A 149 2.22 12.17 13.60
C ILE A 149 3.60 11.54 13.46
N GLY A 150 4.48 12.10 12.62
CA GLY A 150 5.84 11.62 12.42
C GLY A 150 6.65 11.42 13.70
N PRO A 151 6.60 12.36 14.68
CA PRO A 151 7.31 12.22 15.96
C PRO A 151 6.90 10.99 16.78
N TYR A 152 5.73 10.41 16.52
CA TYR A 152 5.22 9.22 17.23
C TYR A 152 5.55 7.91 16.53
N VAL A 153 6.10 7.96 15.31
CA VAL A 153 6.44 6.74 14.58
C VAL A 153 7.56 6.01 15.28
N SER A 154 7.24 4.81 15.75
CA SER A 154 8.17 3.92 16.43
C SER A 154 9.11 3.21 15.46
N GLU A 155 8.63 2.84 14.27
CA GLU A 155 9.40 2.06 13.31
C GLU A 155 8.79 2.11 11.90
N TYR A 156 9.68 2.06 10.90
CA TYR A 156 9.34 1.97 9.48
C TYR A 156 9.69 0.59 8.93
N PHE A 157 8.76 -0.04 8.23
CA PHE A 157 8.93 -1.36 7.60
C PHE A 157 8.73 -1.24 6.09
N GLU A 158 9.79 -1.49 5.34
CA GLU A 158 9.72 -1.54 3.89
C GLU A 158 9.33 -2.94 3.41
N VAL A 159 8.25 -3.06 2.66
CA VAL A 159 7.84 -4.29 1.96
C VAL A 159 8.42 -4.22 0.55
N LYS A 160 9.58 -4.83 0.38
CA LYS A 160 10.27 -4.89 -0.92
C LYS A 160 9.66 -5.94 -1.84
N PRO A 161 9.78 -5.75 -3.17
CA PRO A 161 9.60 -6.85 -4.10
C PRO A 161 10.50 -8.02 -3.74
N PHE A 162 10.13 -9.22 -4.15
CA PHE A 162 10.99 -10.38 -4.01
C PHE A 162 12.31 -10.19 -4.76
N SER A 163 13.41 -10.57 -4.16
CA SER A 163 14.68 -10.68 -4.87
C SER A 163 14.71 -11.94 -5.73
N LEU A 164 15.66 -12.03 -6.66
CA LEU A 164 15.86 -13.25 -7.45
C LEU A 164 16.13 -14.49 -6.56
N VAL A 165 16.68 -14.29 -5.37
CA VAL A 165 16.90 -15.37 -4.40
C VAL A 165 15.58 -15.83 -3.80
N ASP A 166 14.69 -14.88 -3.46
CA ASP A 166 13.38 -15.17 -2.89
C ASP A 166 12.49 -15.92 -3.90
N MET A 167 12.64 -15.65 -5.21
CA MET A 167 11.88 -16.32 -6.27
C MET A 167 11.99 -17.85 -6.20
N LYS A 168 13.13 -18.38 -5.75
CA LYS A 168 13.31 -19.83 -5.59
C LYS A 168 12.41 -20.43 -4.50
N SER A 169 12.01 -19.64 -3.52
CA SER A 169 11.18 -20.09 -2.40
C SER A 169 9.66 -20.00 -2.66
N LEU A 170 9.28 -19.42 -3.82
CA LEU A 170 7.86 -19.20 -4.18
C LEU A 170 7.18 -20.44 -4.78
N GLY A 171 7.85 -21.59 -4.83
CA GLY A 171 7.27 -22.82 -5.40
C GLY A 171 7.18 -22.79 -6.93
N LEU A 172 7.91 -21.89 -7.61
CA LEU A 172 8.06 -21.92 -9.05
C LEU A 172 9.08 -22.98 -9.44
N HIS A 173 8.67 -23.91 -10.28
CA HIS A 173 9.50 -25.07 -10.68
C HIS A 173 10.27 -24.83 -11.99
N TYR A 174 10.69 -23.60 -12.23
CA TYR A 174 11.43 -23.21 -13.43
C TYR A 174 12.94 -23.35 -13.28
N ALA A 175 13.63 -23.53 -14.39
CA ALA A 175 15.10 -23.44 -14.43
C ALA A 175 15.60 -22.04 -14.01
N LYS A 176 16.89 -21.95 -13.68
CA LYS A 176 17.45 -20.69 -13.14
C LYS A 176 17.29 -19.49 -14.10
N ASP A 177 17.44 -19.75 -15.41
CA ASP A 177 17.34 -18.68 -16.41
C ASP A 177 15.88 -18.27 -16.63
N ASP A 178 14.96 -19.21 -16.58
CA ASP A 178 13.53 -18.96 -16.62
C ASP A 178 13.07 -18.14 -15.41
N LEU A 179 13.57 -18.45 -14.20
CA LEU A 179 13.30 -17.64 -13.00
C LEU A 179 13.82 -16.20 -13.12
N ARG A 180 14.94 -16.00 -13.81
CA ARG A 180 15.43 -14.64 -14.13
C ARG A 180 14.50 -13.91 -15.08
N THR A 181 13.94 -14.62 -16.05
CA THR A 181 12.94 -14.06 -16.97
C THR A 181 11.67 -13.69 -16.22
N VAL A 182 11.12 -14.57 -15.35
CA VAL A 182 9.98 -14.25 -14.48
C VAL A 182 10.28 -13.00 -13.65
N PHE A 183 11.44 -12.94 -13.01
CA PHE A 183 11.85 -11.78 -12.23
C PHE A 183 11.92 -10.50 -13.09
N ALA A 184 12.49 -10.57 -14.27
CA ALA A 184 12.63 -9.42 -15.17
C ALA A 184 11.28 -8.84 -15.62
N VAL A 185 10.29 -9.71 -15.93
CA VAL A 185 8.98 -9.26 -16.41
C VAL A 185 8.02 -8.89 -15.29
N THR A 186 8.23 -9.36 -14.06
CA THR A 186 7.37 -9.09 -12.90
C THR A 186 7.93 -8.08 -11.93
N GLY A 187 9.21 -7.70 -12.07
CA GLY A 187 9.93 -6.89 -11.07
C GLY A 187 10.00 -7.54 -9.68
N GLY A 188 9.76 -8.86 -9.57
CA GLY A 188 9.66 -9.56 -8.29
C GLY A 188 8.41 -9.23 -7.49
N LEU A 189 7.41 -8.57 -8.09
CA LEU A 189 6.16 -8.22 -7.39
C LEU A 189 5.29 -9.47 -7.19
N PRO A 190 4.96 -9.83 -5.94
CA PRO A 190 4.19 -11.04 -5.62
C PRO A 190 2.89 -11.17 -6.38
N ALA A 191 2.19 -10.05 -6.56
CA ALA A 191 0.91 -10.01 -7.25
C ALA A 191 0.99 -10.40 -8.73
N TYR A 192 2.15 -10.26 -9.37
CA TYR A 192 2.36 -10.69 -10.75
C TYR A 192 2.93 -12.11 -10.81
N VAL A 193 3.87 -12.42 -9.92
CA VAL A 193 4.50 -13.74 -9.86
C VAL A 193 3.47 -14.86 -9.67
N GLN A 194 2.43 -14.63 -8.89
CA GLN A 194 1.38 -15.62 -8.62
C GLN A 194 0.58 -16.09 -9.85
N TYR A 195 0.62 -15.33 -10.96
CA TYR A 195 -0.09 -15.71 -12.19
C TYR A 195 0.65 -16.73 -13.05
N PHE A 196 1.95 -16.97 -12.76
CA PHE A 196 2.73 -17.92 -13.54
C PHE A 196 2.36 -19.37 -13.21
N ASP A 197 1.97 -20.11 -14.24
CA ASP A 197 1.62 -21.53 -14.13
C ASP A 197 2.86 -22.40 -14.32
N ASN A 198 3.18 -23.22 -13.32
CA ASN A 198 4.29 -24.17 -13.36
C ASN A 198 4.11 -25.29 -14.40
N GLY A 199 2.90 -25.53 -14.87
CA GLY A 199 2.58 -26.52 -15.90
C GLY A 199 2.89 -26.06 -17.33
N GLU A 200 3.15 -24.76 -17.51
CA GLU A 200 3.37 -24.14 -18.80
C GLU A 200 4.80 -23.64 -18.96
N SER A 201 5.25 -23.54 -20.21
CA SER A 201 6.56 -22.90 -20.51
C SER A 201 6.55 -21.42 -20.15
N ILE A 202 7.73 -20.84 -19.94
CA ILE A 202 7.86 -19.40 -19.69
C ILE A 202 7.30 -18.57 -20.83
N ASP A 203 7.59 -18.94 -22.07
CA ASP A 203 7.09 -18.23 -23.25
C ASP A 203 5.56 -18.27 -23.32
N THR A 204 4.96 -19.44 -23.06
CA THR A 204 3.51 -19.60 -23.01
C THR A 204 2.90 -18.70 -21.92
N ASN A 205 3.47 -18.70 -20.70
CA ASN A 205 3.01 -17.84 -19.62
C ASN A 205 3.09 -16.36 -20.01
N ILE A 206 4.21 -15.91 -20.57
CA ILE A 206 4.41 -14.51 -20.95
C ILE A 206 3.39 -14.12 -22.04
N ILE A 207 3.21 -14.93 -23.06
CA ILE A 207 2.23 -14.67 -24.14
C ILE A 207 0.82 -14.57 -23.55
N ASN A 208 0.44 -15.54 -22.74
CA ASN A 208 -0.92 -15.60 -22.18
C ASN A 208 -1.18 -14.47 -21.18
N LEU A 209 -0.21 -14.07 -20.37
CA LEU A 209 -0.41 -13.06 -19.33
C LEU A 209 -0.34 -11.62 -19.85
N PHE A 210 0.63 -11.33 -20.73
CA PHE A 210 0.96 -9.95 -21.11
C PHE A 210 0.55 -9.57 -22.54
N PHE A 211 0.41 -10.54 -23.45
CA PHE A 211 0.14 -10.28 -24.87
C PHE A 211 -1.20 -10.79 -25.35
N SER A 212 -1.88 -11.66 -24.62
CA SER A 212 -3.25 -12.04 -24.91
C SER A 212 -4.22 -10.98 -24.43
N VAL A 213 -5.22 -10.62 -25.24
CA VAL A 213 -6.29 -9.65 -24.86
C VAL A 213 -7.04 -10.10 -23.58
N SER A 214 -7.15 -11.41 -23.36
CA SER A 214 -7.74 -11.98 -22.14
C SER A 214 -6.73 -12.18 -21.00
N GLY A 215 -5.47 -11.81 -21.21
CA GLY A 215 -4.40 -12.01 -20.22
C GLY A 215 -4.57 -11.10 -19.00
N ALA A 216 -4.33 -11.67 -17.81
CA ALA A 216 -4.53 -10.96 -16.54
C ALA A 216 -3.66 -9.70 -16.39
N LEU A 217 -2.56 -9.58 -17.15
CA LEU A 217 -1.62 -8.47 -17.10
C LEU A 217 -1.54 -7.69 -18.42
N PHE A 218 -2.47 -7.96 -19.37
CA PHE A 218 -2.47 -7.31 -20.69
C PHE A 218 -2.59 -5.78 -20.58
N GLU A 219 -3.48 -5.28 -19.74
CA GLU A 219 -3.70 -3.84 -19.54
C GLU A 219 -2.94 -3.26 -18.34
N GLU A 220 -2.11 -4.07 -17.66
CA GLU A 220 -1.50 -3.66 -16.39
C GLU A 220 -0.61 -2.42 -16.54
N THR A 221 0.13 -2.29 -17.63
CA THR A 221 0.93 -1.08 -17.91
C THR A 221 0.08 0.18 -17.94
N GLN A 222 -1.09 0.11 -18.59
CA GLN A 222 -2.03 1.23 -18.63
C GLN A 222 -2.62 1.51 -17.24
N HIS A 223 -2.96 0.49 -16.48
CA HIS A 223 -3.45 0.64 -15.11
C HIS A 223 -2.41 1.33 -14.20
N ILE A 224 -1.13 0.94 -14.30
CA ILE A 224 -0.03 1.58 -13.57
C ILE A 224 0.08 3.07 -13.96
N LEU A 225 0.11 3.37 -15.26
CA LEU A 225 0.22 4.76 -15.73
C LEU A 225 -0.97 5.61 -15.29
N HIS A 226 -2.19 5.08 -15.38
CA HIS A 226 -3.41 5.78 -14.93
C HIS A 226 -3.41 6.07 -13.43
N ARG A 227 -2.85 5.18 -12.62
CA ARG A 227 -2.80 5.33 -11.18
C ARG A 227 -1.72 6.31 -10.72
N ASP A 228 -0.51 6.20 -11.32
CA ASP A 228 0.67 6.85 -10.78
C ASP A 228 1.04 8.14 -11.52
N MET A 229 0.44 8.40 -12.70
CA MET A 229 0.75 9.57 -13.52
C MET A 229 -0.43 10.50 -13.75
N LYS A 230 -0.20 11.79 -13.55
CA LYS A 230 -1.19 12.86 -13.85
C LYS A 230 -1.39 13.10 -15.36
N ASN A 231 -0.39 12.79 -16.19
CA ASN A 231 -0.43 12.99 -17.64
C ASN A 231 0.04 11.75 -18.39
N ILE A 232 -0.89 10.88 -18.68
CA ILE A 232 -0.66 9.60 -19.33
C ILE A 232 -0.25 9.75 -20.81
N THR A 233 -0.80 10.74 -21.50
CA THR A 233 -0.49 10.96 -22.92
C THR A 233 1.00 11.19 -23.14
N GLY A 234 1.63 12.04 -22.31
CA GLY A 234 3.06 12.27 -22.37
C GLY A 234 3.89 11.03 -22.03
N ALA A 235 3.47 10.27 -21.02
CA ALA A 235 4.12 9.02 -20.65
C ALA A 235 4.06 7.98 -21.78
N ASN A 236 2.89 7.77 -22.36
CA ASN A 236 2.70 6.85 -23.48
C ASN A 236 3.55 7.24 -24.70
N ALA A 237 3.67 8.54 -25.01
CA ALA A 237 4.51 8.99 -26.09
C ALA A 237 6.01 8.68 -25.86
N ILE A 238 6.50 8.85 -24.62
CA ILE A 238 7.88 8.48 -24.27
C ILE A 238 8.08 6.97 -24.35
N LEU A 239 7.17 6.18 -23.78
CA LEU A 239 7.24 4.71 -23.81
C LEU A 239 7.16 4.16 -25.24
N SER A 240 6.29 4.74 -26.07
CA SER A 240 6.22 4.40 -27.50
C SER A 240 7.52 4.71 -28.24
N GLY A 241 8.13 5.87 -27.95
CA GLY A 241 9.44 6.24 -28.49
C GLY A 241 10.54 5.25 -28.04
N LEU A 242 10.55 4.87 -26.75
CA LEU A 242 11.49 3.86 -26.22
C LEU A 242 11.35 2.51 -26.94
N ALA A 243 10.12 2.09 -27.23
CA ALA A 243 9.86 0.81 -27.90
C ALA A 243 10.37 0.74 -29.34
N THR A 244 10.62 1.88 -29.98
CA THR A 244 11.11 1.96 -31.38
C THR A 244 12.62 2.09 -31.49
N LEU A 245 13.33 2.31 -30.38
CA LEU A 245 14.75 2.61 -30.35
C LEU A 245 15.53 1.51 -29.60
N GLU A 246 16.63 1.00 -30.17
CA GLU A 246 17.42 -0.03 -29.52
C GLU A 246 18.20 0.47 -28.28
N ARG A 247 18.79 1.65 -28.36
CA ARG A 247 19.55 2.31 -27.28
C ARG A 247 19.35 3.82 -27.34
N PRO A 248 18.21 4.33 -26.87
CA PRO A 248 17.89 5.73 -27.06
C PRO A 248 18.75 6.63 -26.16
N TYR A 249 19.40 7.62 -26.80
CA TYR A 249 19.89 8.78 -26.08
C TYR A 249 18.75 9.80 -25.88
N TYR A 250 18.93 10.70 -24.92
CA TYR A 250 17.93 11.72 -24.57
C TYR A 250 17.36 12.47 -25.79
N VAL A 251 18.23 12.90 -26.71
CA VAL A 251 17.82 13.68 -27.91
C VAL A 251 16.98 12.84 -28.86
N GLU A 252 17.34 11.58 -29.08
CA GLU A 252 16.61 10.66 -29.96
C GLU A 252 15.25 10.32 -29.39
N LEU A 253 15.18 10.09 -28.08
CA LEU A 253 13.92 9.81 -27.38
C LEU A 253 13.00 11.04 -27.37
N LEU A 254 13.56 12.24 -27.16
CA LEU A 254 12.83 13.49 -27.27
C LEU A 254 12.19 13.65 -28.67
N GLN A 255 12.97 13.39 -29.73
CA GLN A 255 12.47 13.47 -31.11
C GLN A 255 11.40 12.39 -31.38
N ALA A 256 11.63 11.15 -30.97
CA ALA A 256 10.69 10.06 -31.18
C ALA A 256 9.36 10.27 -30.44
N SER A 257 9.40 10.85 -29.24
CA SER A 257 8.21 11.13 -28.42
C SER A 257 7.35 12.29 -28.94
N GLN A 258 7.89 13.15 -29.79
CA GLN A 258 7.23 14.36 -30.34
C GLN A 258 6.71 15.33 -29.26
N ILE A 259 7.28 15.30 -28.06
CA ILE A 259 6.92 16.17 -26.94
C ILE A 259 7.84 17.40 -26.90
N LYS A 260 7.33 18.55 -26.45
CA LYS A 260 8.16 19.74 -26.21
C LYS A 260 9.19 19.47 -25.11
N SER A 261 10.44 19.93 -25.30
CA SER A 261 11.59 19.63 -24.42
C SER A 261 11.32 19.84 -22.93
N GLY A 262 10.71 20.96 -22.51
CA GLY A 262 10.44 21.21 -21.09
C GLY A 262 9.42 20.22 -20.47
N THR A 263 8.41 19.85 -21.23
CA THR A 263 7.42 18.85 -20.81
C THR A 263 8.03 17.44 -20.80
N PHE A 264 8.89 17.14 -21.77
CA PHE A 264 9.55 15.85 -21.92
C PHE A 264 10.39 15.52 -20.67
N THR A 265 11.27 16.44 -20.26
CA THR A 265 12.14 16.23 -19.09
C THR A 265 11.33 15.94 -17.82
N SER A 266 10.27 16.71 -17.58
CA SER A 266 9.39 16.48 -16.43
C SER A 266 8.76 15.09 -16.48
N ARG A 267 8.21 14.69 -17.65
CA ARG A 267 7.55 13.37 -17.80
C ARG A 267 8.52 12.20 -17.75
N LEU A 268 9.72 12.39 -18.29
CA LEU A 268 10.78 11.36 -18.17
C LEU A 268 11.17 11.16 -16.71
N ASN A 269 11.34 12.25 -15.94
CA ASN A 269 11.63 12.15 -14.52
C ASN A 269 10.49 11.48 -13.73
N ASP A 270 9.23 11.80 -14.04
CA ASP A 270 8.07 11.15 -13.44
C ASP A 270 8.10 9.63 -13.70
N LEU A 271 8.40 9.21 -14.95
CA LEU A 271 8.53 7.79 -15.31
C LEU A 271 9.71 7.08 -14.63
N MET A 272 10.82 7.80 -14.40
CA MET A 272 11.99 7.25 -13.71
C MET A 272 11.81 7.12 -12.20
N ALA A 273 10.85 7.86 -11.63
CA ALA A 273 10.53 7.84 -10.20
C ALA A 273 9.48 6.77 -9.83
N MET A 274 8.82 6.16 -10.82
CA MET A 274 7.88 5.03 -10.65
C MET A 274 8.61 3.72 -10.34
#